data_48e9045aaa9d5178172dda78be6110bf
#
_entry.id   48e9045aaa9d5178172dda78be6110bf
#
_cell.length_a   1.000
_cell.length_b   1.000
_cell.length_c   1.000
_cell.angle_alpha   90.00
_cell.angle_beta   90.00
_cell.angle_gamma   90.00
#
_symmetry.space_group_name_H-M   'P 1'
#
loop_
_entity.id
_entity.type
_entity.pdbx_description
1 polymer ?
#
loop_
_entity_poly.entity_id
_entity_poly.type
_entity_poly.pdbx_seq_one_letter_code
_entity_poly.pdbx_strand_id
1 'polypeptide(L)'
;MEEIIKDELIENPGNEINLVSEKKNCPQKKILIIFFVIAIIALSVIGIIFGLSIHRESKNENEDNDDLYELDTIPAGELEKARKSFKQYVYEKNSKKIEYNFYIPENITKKDVYPLIVFISDKSLVGQGITAPLYKTVGGPIWATDTVQIKHKCFVLVPQYNETISTMETKSEYVNVTIGLIQEIQEKYSIDKNRVYGTGQSMGAMATLYLLANNPDLYTAGLIVDGHWDISELHGLVNATFTYFAAEGDPNPYNCQNELKEYFEKNNVSYSNMSNVNATENVEILNKKAEKMYEKGNKRNFITYANGTVLKPGMSEKNEHMASFKYGFRIETVRDWLFNQSKN
;
A
#
# COMPACT_ATOMS: atom_id res chain seq x y z
N MET A 1 14.79 6.97 -63.69
CA MET A 1 14.40 7.20 -65.11
C MET A 1 13.37 8.30 -64.99
N GLU A 2 13.77 9.60 -65.10
CA GLU A 2 13.97 10.33 -66.32
C GLU A 2 12.71 10.24 -67.18
N GLU A 3 12.08 11.28 -67.60
CA GLU A 3 12.47 12.51 -68.33
C GLU A 3 11.26 13.48 -68.32
N ILE A 4 11.40 14.74 -68.01
CA ILE A 4 11.98 15.87 -68.78
C ILE A 4 11.05 16.42 -69.88
N ILE A 5 10.71 17.74 -69.74
CA ILE A 5 10.79 18.87 -70.71
C ILE A 5 9.52 19.04 -71.56
N LYS A 6 9.03 20.24 -71.93
CA LYS A 6 9.62 21.58 -72.19
C LYS A 6 8.56 22.65 -72.28
N ASP A 7 9.07 23.87 -72.09
CA ASP A 7 8.55 25.17 -72.37
C ASP A 7 7.92 25.34 -73.75
N GLU A 8 7.04 26.35 -73.91
CA GLU A 8 7.12 27.33 -74.93
C GLU A 8 6.37 28.64 -74.61
N LEU A 9 7.12 29.71 -74.61
CA LEU A 9 6.71 31.11 -74.60
C LEU A 9 6.21 31.53 -75.98
N ILE A 10 5.17 32.37 -76.09
CA ILE A 10 4.97 33.30 -77.17
C ILE A 10 4.41 34.61 -76.61
N GLU A 11 5.08 35.68 -76.99
CA GLU A 11 4.86 37.08 -76.65
C GLU A 11 3.76 37.77 -77.51
N ASN A 12 3.00 38.65 -76.79
CA ASN A 12 2.61 40.07 -77.11
C ASN A 12 1.80 40.44 -78.39
N PRO A 13 1.21 41.65 -78.53
CA PRO A 13 0.96 42.72 -77.54
C PRO A 13 -0.44 43.41 -77.66
N GLY A 14 -0.76 44.23 -76.66
CA GLY A 14 -1.52 45.48 -76.83
C GLY A 14 -3.02 45.46 -76.65
N ASN A 15 -3.48 45.99 -75.52
CA ASN A 15 -4.42 47.12 -75.44
C ASN A 15 -4.79 47.41 -73.96
N GLU A 16 -4.56 48.66 -73.58
CA GLU A 16 -5.04 49.24 -72.34
C GLU A 16 -6.59 49.27 -72.31
N ILE A 17 -7.19 48.70 -71.31
CA ILE A 17 -8.55 49.07 -70.92
C ILE A 17 -8.59 49.20 -69.38
N ASN A 18 -8.70 50.45 -68.95
CA ASN A 18 -9.03 50.80 -67.58
C ASN A 18 -10.38 50.20 -67.16
N LEU A 19 -10.38 49.28 -66.23
CA LEU A 19 -11.58 48.89 -65.57
C LEU A 19 -11.42 49.16 -64.09
N VAL A 20 -12.14 50.16 -63.59
CA VAL A 20 -12.42 50.43 -62.19
C VAL A 20 -13.15 49.23 -61.61
N SER A 21 -12.49 48.42 -60.76
CA SER A 21 -13.16 47.35 -60.05
C SER A 21 -13.75 47.86 -58.72
N GLU A 22 -15.05 48.08 -58.71
CA GLU A 22 -15.84 48.19 -57.46
C GLU A 22 -15.65 46.94 -56.66
N LYS A 23 -15.05 47.07 -55.47
CA LYS A 23 -15.04 46.02 -54.46
C LYS A 23 -16.47 45.80 -53.92
N LYS A 24 -17.23 44.90 -54.47
CA LYS A 24 -18.47 44.41 -53.86
C LYS A 24 -18.09 43.60 -52.61
N ASN A 25 -18.33 44.20 -51.47
CA ASN A 25 -18.26 43.50 -50.16
C ASN A 25 -19.32 42.41 -50.12
N CYS A 26 -18.94 41.14 -50.32
CA CYS A 26 -19.83 40.01 -50.26
C CYS A 26 -20.20 39.72 -48.77
N PRO A 27 -21.43 39.90 -48.33
CA PRO A 27 -21.85 39.71 -46.94
C PRO A 27 -21.63 38.27 -46.45
N GLN A 28 -21.61 37.30 -47.35
CA GLN A 28 -21.38 35.89 -47.01
C GLN A 28 -19.99 35.61 -46.42
N LYS A 29 -18.94 36.31 -46.82
CA LYS A 29 -17.59 36.14 -46.23
C LYS A 29 -17.51 36.65 -44.80
N LYS A 30 -18.23 37.71 -44.46
CA LYS A 30 -18.27 38.22 -43.07
C LYS A 30 -19.03 37.27 -42.16
N ILE A 31 -20.12 36.67 -42.61
CA ILE A 31 -20.91 35.69 -41.87
C ILE A 31 -20.06 34.43 -41.63
N LEU A 32 -19.33 33.92 -42.59
CA LEU A 32 -18.47 32.75 -42.45
C LEU A 32 -17.35 32.96 -41.42
N ILE A 33 -16.74 34.16 -41.40
CA ILE A 33 -15.70 34.51 -40.41
C ILE A 33 -16.28 34.57 -39.00
N ILE A 34 -17.50 35.10 -38.83
CA ILE A 34 -18.17 35.14 -37.53
C ILE A 34 -18.48 33.74 -36.99
N PHE A 35 -18.96 32.82 -37.84
CA PHE A 35 -19.19 31.42 -37.44
C PHE A 35 -17.88 30.71 -37.09
N PHE A 36 -16.78 30.99 -37.79
CA PHE A 36 -15.48 30.40 -37.49
C PHE A 36 -14.92 30.88 -36.14
N VAL A 37 -15.07 32.17 -35.83
CA VAL A 37 -14.66 32.74 -34.54
C VAL A 37 -15.52 32.19 -33.37
N ILE A 38 -16.84 32.09 -33.58
CA ILE A 38 -17.72 31.51 -32.58
C ILE A 38 -17.37 30.03 -32.33
N ALA A 39 -17.07 29.24 -33.35
CA ALA A 39 -16.66 27.86 -33.22
C ALA A 39 -15.32 27.70 -32.46
N ILE A 40 -14.33 28.58 -32.70
CA ILE A 40 -13.06 28.59 -31.94
C ILE A 40 -13.30 28.93 -30.46
N ILE A 41 -14.14 29.94 -30.19
CA ILE A 41 -14.49 30.32 -28.80
C ILE A 41 -15.20 29.18 -28.13
N ALA A 42 -16.16 28.50 -28.76
CA ALA A 42 -16.85 27.36 -28.21
C ALA A 42 -15.90 26.19 -27.90
N LEU A 43 -14.96 25.88 -28.78
CA LEU A 43 -13.96 24.83 -28.57
C LEU A 43 -12.99 25.19 -27.41
N SER A 44 -12.60 26.47 -27.29
CA SER A 44 -11.76 26.90 -26.17
C SER A 44 -12.49 26.85 -24.83
N VAL A 45 -13.77 27.19 -24.78
CA VAL A 45 -14.61 27.08 -23.57
C VAL A 45 -14.80 25.61 -23.18
N ILE A 46 -15.05 24.72 -24.15
CA ILE A 46 -15.15 23.27 -23.91
C ILE A 46 -13.82 22.73 -23.39
N GLY A 47 -12.68 23.14 -23.97
CA GLY A 47 -11.34 22.77 -23.50
C GLY A 47 -11.05 23.23 -22.08
N ILE A 48 -11.46 24.46 -21.73
CA ILE A 48 -11.33 24.98 -20.36
C ILE A 48 -12.23 24.23 -19.37
N ILE A 49 -13.48 23.94 -19.73
CA ILE A 49 -14.41 23.17 -18.88
C ILE A 49 -13.89 21.76 -18.70
N PHE A 50 -13.39 21.10 -19.76
CA PHE A 50 -12.82 19.78 -19.69
C PHE A 50 -11.52 19.75 -18.87
N GLY A 51 -10.64 20.74 -19.04
CA GLY A 51 -9.43 20.92 -18.23
C GLY A 51 -9.72 21.17 -16.76
N LEU A 52 -10.74 21.97 -16.44
CA LEU A 52 -11.21 22.21 -15.06
C LEU A 52 -11.85 20.96 -14.46
N SER A 53 -12.59 20.16 -15.26
CA SER A 53 -13.17 18.89 -14.82
C SER A 53 -12.08 17.87 -14.47
N ILE A 54 -11.09 17.69 -15.35
CA ILE A 54 -9.94 16.80 -15.13
C ILE A 54 -9.13 17.27 -13.90
N HIS A 55 -8.92 18.58 -13.76
CA HIS A 55 -8.18 19.12 -12.60
C HIS A 55 -8.95 18.98 -11.30
N ARG A 56 -10.28 19.05 -11.33
CA ARG A 56 -11.15 18.84 -10.17
C ARG A 56 -11.25 17.36 -9.77
N GLU A 57 -11.31 16.44 -10.75
CA GLU A 57 -11.25 15.00 -10.49
C GLU A 57 -9.87 14.59 -9.93
N SER A 58 -8.77 15.07 -10.52
CA SER A 58 -7.42 14.79 -10.01
C SER A 58 -7.16 15.37 -8.62
N LYS A 59 -7.78 16.51 -8.28
CA LYS A 59 -7.66 17.11 -6.95
C LYS A 59 -8.48 16.36 -5.91
N ASN A 60 -9.69 15.90 -6.26
CA ASN A 60 -10.51 15.08 -5.38
C ASN A 60 -9.91 13.69 -5.16
N GLU A 61 -9.34 13.05 -6.20
CA GLU A 61 -8.66 11.75 -6.04
C GLU A 61 -7.39 11.85 -5.19
N ASN A 62 -6.66 12.97 -5.23
CA ASN A 62 -5.46 13.17 -4.41
C ASN A 62 -5.83 13.50 -2.95
N GLU A 63 -6.85 14.30 -2.68
CA GLU A 63 -7.30 14.62 -1.31
C GLU A 63 -7.91 13.40 -0.62
N ASP A 64 -8.66 12.54 -1.32
CA ASP A 64 -9.22 11.30 -0.77
C ASP A 64 -8.16 10.21 -0.54
N ASN A 65 -7.07 10.19 -1.33
CA ASN A 65 -6.00 9.22 -1.17
C ASN A 65 -5.03 9.59 -0.03
N ASP A 66 -4.72 10.85 0.20
CA ASP A 66 -3.78 11.27 1.26
C ASP A 66 -4.23 10.79 2.65
N ASP A 67 -5.52 10.78 2.91
CA ASP A 67 -6.11 10.35 4.18
C ASP A 67 -6.03 8.81 4.42
N LEU A 68 -5.87 8.01 3.38
CA LEU A 68 -5.69 6.55 3.51
C LEU A 68 -4.31 6.19 4.06
N TYR A 69 -3.33 7.08 3.91
CA TYR A 69 -1.93 6.86 4.26
C TYR A 69 -1.46 7.69 5.45
N GLU A 70 -2.39 8.36 6.16
CA GLU A 70 -2.15 9.07 7.40
C GLU A 70 -2.88 8.38 8.57
N LEU A 71 -2.32 8.50 9.77
CA LEU A 71 -2.89 7.97 11.00
C LEU A 71 -3.02 9.08 12.04
N ASP A 72 -4.19 9.18 12.64
CA ASP A 72 -4.50 10.11 13.73
C ASP A 72 -3.69 9.85 15.02
N THR A 73 -3.04 8.70 15.12
CA THR A 73 -2.19 8.30 16.25
C THR A 73 -0.71 8.59 16.05
N ILE A 74 -0.35 9.16 14.91
CA ILE A 74 1.01 9.58 14.58
C ILE A 74 0.98 11.09 14.31
N PRO A 75 1.86 11.90 14.93
CA PRO A 75 1.94 13.33 14.69
C PRO A 75 2.12 13.65 13.19
N ALA A 76 1.45 14.71 12.75
CA ALA A 76 1.51 15.15 11.35
C ALA A 76 2.96 15.32 10.87
N GLY A 77 3.26 14.80 9.69
CA GLY A 77 4.59 14.85 9.05
C GLY A 77 5.59 13.79 9.52
N GLU A 78 5.34 13.05 10.62
CA GLU A 78 6.25 11.98 11.04
C GLU A 78 6.30 10.82 10.04
N LEU A 79 5.16 10.43 9.48
CA LEU A 79 5.11 9.39 8.44
C LEU A 79 5.89 9.81 7.18
N GLU A 80 5.77 11.08 6.76
CA GLU A 80 6.50 11.60 5.62
C GLU A 80 8.03 11.67 5.90
N LYS A 81 8.42 12.06 7.11
CA LYS A 81 9.82 11.99 7.56
C LYS A 81 10.33 10.55 7.54
N ALA A 82 9.54 9.61 8.08
CA ALA A 82 9.88 8.19 8.11
C ALA A 82 10.07 7.61 6.71
N ARG A 83 9.15 7.89 5.76
CA ARG A 83 9.25 7.46 4.35
C ARG A 83 10.60 7.84 3.73
N LYS A 84 11.08 9.06 3.98
CA LYS A 84 12.35 9.59 3.45
C LYS A 84 13.59 9.01 4.10
N SER A 85 13.49 8.37 5.25
CA SER A 85 14.62 7.82 6.01
C SER A 85 15.06 6.42 5.55
N PHE A 86 14.25 5.74 4.73
CA PHE A 86 14.59 4.44 4.17
C PHE A 86 15.62 4.53 3.05
N LYS A 87 16.55 3.60 3.04
CA LYS A 87 17.50 3.39 1.94
C LYS A 87 17.07 2.19 1.11
N GLN A 88 17.33 2.25 -0.20
CA GLN A 88 16.95 1.24 -1.17
C GLN A 88 18.13 0.30 -1.46
N TYR A 89 17.83 -0.98 -1.54
CA TYR A 89 18.79 -2.05 -1.81
C TYR A 89 18.17 -3.12 -2.70
N VAL A 90 19.03 -4.03 -3.14
CA VAL A 90 18.65 -5.20 -3.93
C VAL A 90 19.22 -6.45 -3.29
N TYR A 91 18.43 -7.49 -3.24
CA TYR A 91 18.81 -8.84 -2.85
C TYR A 91 18.55 -9.80 -4.01
N GLU A 92 19.53 -10.64 -4.34
CA GLU A 92 19.43 -11.62 -5.41
C GLU A 92 19.78 -13.00 -4.89
N LYS A 93 18.93 -13.98 -5.20
CA LYS A 93 19.14 -15.40 -4.88
C LYS A 93 18.43 -16.27 -5.92
N ASN A 94 19.12 -17.28 -6.46
CA ASN A 94 18.57 -18.23 -7.41
C ASN A 94 17.91 -17.55 -8.63
N SER A 95 18.55 -16.54 -9.21
CA SER A 95 18.04 -15.73 -10.33
C SER A 95 16.75 -14.95 -10.04
N LYS A 96 16.29 -14.90 -8.79
CA LYS A 96 15.19 -14.03 -8.32
C LYS A 96 15.76 -12.82 -7.61
N LYS A 97 15.13 -11.67 -7.86
CA LYS A 97 15.52 -10.38 -7.33
C LYS A 97 14.40 -9.80 -6.47
N ILE A 98 14.74 -9.33 -5.26
CA ILE A 98 13.88 -8.53 -4.41
C ILE A 98 14.55 -7.16 -4.24
N GLU A 99 13.88 -6.11 -4.67
CA GLU A 99 14.20 -4.75 -4.27
C GLU A 99 13.62 -4.50 -2.88
N TYR A 100 14.33 -3.79 -2.01
CA TYR A 100 13.82 -3.55 -0.67
C TYR A 100 14.23 -2.21 -0.11
N ASN A 101 13.35 -1.67 0.73
CA ASN A 101 13.61 -0.49 1.53
C ASN A 101 14.05 -0.92 2.92
N PHE A 102 15.07 -0.31 3.46
CA PHE A 102 15.60 -0.66 4.77
C PHE A 102 15.85 0.59 5.61
N TYR A 103 15.22 0.62 6.78
CA TYR A 103 15.44 1.64 7.79
C TYR A 103 16.40 1.13 8.84
N ILE A 104 17.42 1.94 9.12
CA ILE A 104 18.41 1.70 10.16
C ILE A 104 18.16 2.74 11.27
N PRO A 105 17.85 2.33 12.51
CA PRO A 105 17.57 3.28 13.57
C PRO A 105 18.77 4.16 13.91
N GLU A 106 18.50 5.40 14.29
CA GLU A 106 19.55 6.34 14.67
C GLU A 106 20.18 5.98 16.01
N ASN A 107 21.43 6.39 16.20
CA ASN A 107 22.17 6.23 17.45
C ASN A 107 22.20 4.78 17.98
N ILE A 108 22.35 3.80 17.06
CA ILE A 108 22.60 2.41 17.43
C ILE A 108 24.05 2.19 17.81
N THR A 109 24.30 1.28 18.74
CA THR A 109 25.66 0.87 19.12
C THR A 109 25.99 -0.50 18.51
N LYS A 110 27.28 -0.79 18.31
CA LYS A 110 27.73 -2.11 17.85
C LYS A 110 27.62 -3.20 18.92
N LYS A 111 27.37 -2.82 20.17
CA LYS A 111 27.31 -3.74 21.32
C LYS A 111 25.87 -4.21 21.57
N ASP A 112 24.89 -3.42 21.17
CA ASP A 112 23.48 -3.71 21.39
C ASP A 112 22.86 -4.35 20.16
N VAL A 113 21.85 -5.17 20.37
CA VAL A 113 21.04 -5.76 19.33
C VAL A 113 19.60 -5.21 19.40
N TYR A 114 18.98 -5.04 18.24
CA TYR A 114 17.70 -4.36 18.12
C TYR A 114 16.69 -5.25 17.34
N PRO A 115 15.40 -5.12 17.62
CA PRO A 115 14.36 -5.84 16.86
C PRO A 115 14.40 -5.52 15.37
N LEU A 116 13.88 -6.45 14.57
CA LEU A 116 13.59 -6.28 13.15
C LEU A 116 12.09 -6.41 12.91
N ILE A 117 11.50 -5.40 12.29
CA ILE A 117 10.17 -5.48 11.68
C ILE A 117 10.34 -5.79 10.19
N VAL A 118 9.60 -6.77 9.69
CA VAL A 118 9.46 -7.07 8.26
C VAL A 118 8.02 -6.77 7.87
N PHE A 119 7.81 -5.79 7.00
CA PHE A 119 6.49 -5.43 6.48
C PHE A 119 6.37 -5.80 5.01
N ILE A 120 5.38 -6.62 4.68
CA ILE A 120 5.05 -7.00 3.29
C ILE A 120 3.71 -6.34 2.91
N SER A 121 3.72 -5.61 1.79
CA SER A 121 2.56 -4.87 1.30
C SER A 121 1.55 -5.75 0.57
N ASP A 122 0.44 -5.17 0.16
CA ASP A 122 -0.62 -5.81 -0.61
C ASP A 122 -0.26 -6.01 -2.09
N LYS A 123 -1.09 -6.79 -2.78
CA LYS A 123 -0.88 -7.16 -4.19
C LYS A 123 -0.96 -5.98 -5.16
N SER A 124 -1.70 -4.91 -4.83
CA SER A 124 -1.84 -3.76 -5.72
C SER A 124 -0.52 -3.03 -5.98
N LEU A 125 0.46 -3.21 -5.10
CA LEU A 125 1.78 -2.58 -5.19
C LEU A 125 2.83 -3.42 -5.93
N VAL A 126 2.50 -4.65 -6.33
CA VAL A 126 3.41 -5.49 -7.12
C VAL A 126 3.79 -4.79 -8.41
N GLY A 127 5.08 -4.63 -8.67
CA GLY A 127 5.61 -3.96 -9.87
C GLY A 127 5.47 -2.43 -9.88
N GLN A 128 5.00 -1.78 -8.80
CA GLN A 128 4.78 -0.32 -8.74
C GLN A 128 6.06 0.49 -8.43
N GLY A 129 7.23 -0.16 -8.36
CA GLY A 129 8.51 0.45 -8.04
C GLY A 129 8.87 0.37 -6.56
N ILE A 130 10.18 0.48 -6.29
CA ILE A 130 10.79 0.14 -5.00
C ILE A 130 10.20 0.90 -3.82
N THR A 131 9.83 2.17 -4.00
CA THR A 131 9.33 3.03 -2.91
C THR A 131 7.81 2.99 -2.75
N ALA A 132 7.07 2.33 -3.65
CA ALA A 132 5.60 2.28 -3.59
C ALA A 132 5.07 1.79 -2.22
N PRO A 133 5.64 0.75 -1.57
CA PRO A 133 5.18 0.33 -0.25
C PRO A 133 5.37 1.37 0.86
N LEU A 134 6.29 2.31 0.69
CA LEU A 134 6.49 3.38 1.66
C LEU A 134 5.45 4.50 1.53
N TYR A 135 5.12 4.87 0.28
CA TYR A 135 4.25 6.02 0.02
C TYR A 135 2.77 5.66 -0.11
N LYS A 136 2.47 4.41 -0.45
CA LYS A 136 1.10 3.92 -0.63
C LYS A 136 0.62 2.99 0.49
N THR A 137 1.32 2.95 1.62
CA THR A 137 0.88 2.27 2.84
C THR A 137 1.30 3.03 4.09
N VAL A 138 0.70 2.69 5.22
CA VAL A 138 1.17 3.10 6.55
C VAL A 138 1.95 1.99 7.26
N GLY A 139 1.69 0.73 6.92
CA GLY A 139 2.18 -0.44 7.64
C GLY A 139 3.71 -0.64 7.61
N GLY A 140 4.41 -0.11 6.59
CA GLY A 140 5.88 -0.08 6.55
C GLY A 140 6.46 1.11 7.29
N PRO A 141 6.16 2.35 6.87
CA PRO A 141 6.81 3.54 7.43
C PRO A 141 6.44 3.84 8.90
N ILE A 142 5.29 3.38 9.40
CA ILE A 142 4.89 3.64 10.80
C ILE A 142 5.95 3.21 11.81
N TRP A 143 6.65 2.12 11.56
CA TRP A 143 7.68 1.57 12.46
C TRP A 143 8.95 2.42 12.51
N ALA A 144 9.16 3.28 11.50
CA ALA A 144 10.29 4.22 11.43
C ALA A 144 9.93 5.64 11.89
N THR A 145 8.72 5.89 12.38
CA THR A 145 8.34 7.19 12.97
C THR A 145 9.04 7.45 14.29
N ASP A 146 9.26 8.72 14.61
CA ASP A 146 9.87 9.10 15.90
C ASP A 146 9.04 8.58 17.08
N THR A 147 7.70 8.64 16.97
CA THR A 147 6.76 8.11 17.98
C THR A 147 7.04 6.65 18.31
N VAL A 148 7.29 5.79 17.31
CA VAL A 148 7.59 4.37 17.54
C VAL A 148 9.05 4.18 17.95
N GLN A 149 10.01 4.84 17.29
CA GLN A 149 11.44 4.64 17.51
C GLN A 149 11.92 5.08 18.88
N ILE A 150 11.29 6.08 19.50
CA ILE A 150 11.61 6.53 20.87
C ILE A 150 11.28 5.42 21.88
N LYS A 151 10.16 4.71 21.70
CA LYS A 151 9.74 3.61 22.58
C LYS A 151 10.42 2.29 22.24
N HIS A 152 10.49 1.99 20.94
CA HIS A 152 10.86 0.70 20.38
C HIS A 152 11.85 0.88 19.23
N LYS A 153 13.09 1.19 19.57
CA LYS A 153 14.15 1.31 18.57
C LYS A 153 14.30 -0.01 17.80
N CYS A 154 14.08 0.02 16.48
CA CYS A 154 14.08 -1.18 15.66
C CYS A 154 14.54 -0.90 14.22
N PHE A 155 15.04 -1.94 13.54
CA PHE A 155 15.22 -1.96 12.10
C PHE A 155 13.88 -2.24 11.41
N VAL A 156 13.70 -1.71 10.18
CA VAL A 156 12.49 -1.98 9.39
C VAL A 156 12.87 -2.39 7.98
N LEU A 157 12.44 -3.57 7.56
CA LEU A 157 12.61 -4.14 6.23
C LEU A 157 11.27 -4.12 5.49
N VAL A 158 11.25 -3.46 4.33
CA VAL A 158 10.06 -3.35 3.48
C VAL A 158 10.42 -3.80 2.07
N PRO A 159 10.28 -5.11 1.76
CA PRO A 159 10.53 -5.64 0.44
C PRO A 159 9.49 -5.18 -0.57
N GLN A 160 9.92 -5.04 -1.82
CA GLN A 160 9.09 -4.78 -2.98
C GLN A 160 9.23 -5.93 -3.99
N TYR A 161 8.11 -6.43 -4.46
CA TYR A 161 8.04 -7.57 -5.36
C TYR A 161 7.59 -7.14 -6.75
N ASN A 162 8.19 -7.74 -7.78
CA ASN A 162 7.77 -7.55 -9.17
C ASN A 162 6.78 -8.63 -9.63
N GLU A 163 6.60 -9.67 -8.82
CA GLU A 163 5.62 -10.75 -9.02
C GLU A 163 4.91 -11.02 -7.69
N THR A 164 3.74 -11.62 -7.75
CA THR A 164 3.00 -12.03 -6.55
C THR A 164 3.83 -13.02 -5.71
N ILE A 165 4.04 -12.70 -4.43
CA ILE A 165 4.89 -13.53 -3.54
C ILE A 165 4.26 -14.89 -3.24
N SER A 166 2.93 -14.92 -3.07
CA SER A 166 2.19 -16.18 -2.87
C SER A 166 0.71 -15.98 -3.16
N THR A 167 0.07 -17.03 -3.62
CA THR A 167 -1.38 -17.20 -3.67
C THR A 167 -1.73 -18.52 -2.98
N MET A 168 -2.99 -18.74 -2.62
CA MET A 168 -3.41 -20.03 -2.06
C MET A 168 -3.15 -21.21 -3.01
N GLU A 169 -3.06 -20.95 -4.32
CA GLU A 169 -2.87 -21.97 -5.35
C GLU A 169 -1.40 -22.28 -5.63
N THR A 170 -0.51 -21.31 -5.41
CA THR A 170 0.91 -21.44 -5.76
C THR A 170 1.82 -20.85 -4.70
N LYS A 171 2.69 -21.68 -4.15
CA LYS A 171 3.81 -21.24 -3.32
C LYS A 171 4.89 -20.68 -4.26
N SER A 172 4.98 -19.37 -4.34
CA SER A 172 5.99 -18.72 -5.16
C SER A 172 7.40 -18.95 -4.59
N GLU A 173 8.39 -19.07 -5.46
CA GLU A 173 9.80 -19.09 -5.05
C GLU A 173 10.20 -17.87 -4.23
N TYR A 174 9.46 -16.75 -4.37
CA TYR A 174 9.68 -15.53 -3.58
C TYR A 174 9.50 -15.72 -2.08
N VAL A 175 8.74 -16.73 -1.62
CA VAL A 175 8.67 -17.10 -0.20
C VAL A 175 10.06 -17.45 0.33
N ASN A 176 10.78 -18.36 -0.39
CA ASN A 176 12.13 -18.78 -0.01
C ASN A 176 13.17 -17.66 -0.18
N VAL A 177 13.01 -16.81 -1.19
CA VAL A 177 13.89 -15.66 -1.42
C VAL A 177 13.71 -14.64 -0.30
N THR A 178 12.47 -14.42 0.16
CA THR A 178 12.15 -13.53 1.31
C THR A 178 12.78 -14.05 2.60
N ILE A 179 12.69 -15.36 2.87
CA ILE A 179 13.38 -15.98 4.02
C ILE A 179 14.87 -15.71 3.95
N GLY A 180 15.48 -15.93 2.77
CA GLY A 180 16.91 -15.68 2.57
C GLY A 180 17.30 -14.22 2.76
N LEU A 181 16.48 -13.26 2.31
CA LEU A 181 16.70 -11.84 2.54
C LEU A 181 16.67 -11.50 4.05
N ILE A 182 15.67 -12.01 4.78
CA ILE A 182 15.58 -11.79 6.23
C ILE A 182 16.79 -12.34 6.95
N GLN A 183 17.25 -13.54 6.60
CA GLN A 183 18.44 -14.16 7.17
C GLN A 183 19.70 -13.35 6.88
N GLU A 184 19.90 -12.86 5.65
CA GLU A 184 21.04 -12.01 5.30
C GLU A 184 21.04 -10.70 6.11
N ILE A 185 19.88 -10.07 6.28
CA ILE A 185 19.73 -8.85 7.10
C ILE A 185 20.09 -9.14 8.57
N GLN A 186 19.66 -10.28 9.11
CA GLN A 186 20.00 -10.70 10.48
C GLN A 186 21.50 -10.97 10.69
N GLU A 187 22.21 -11.37 9.64
CA GLU A 187 23.66 -11.62 9.69
C GLU A 187 24.47 -10.33 9.53
N LYS A 188 23.95 -9.42 8.69
CA LYS A 188 24.66 -8.18 8.32
C LYS A 188 24.55 -7.06 9.35
N TYR A 189 23.47 -7.03 10.11
CA TYR A 189 23.18 -5.96 11.07
C TYR A 189 23.02 -6.50 12.50
N SER A 190 23.11 -5.61 13.49
CA SER A 190 22.95 -5.95 14.92
C SER A 190 21.47 -6.24 15.26
N ILE A 191 20.90 -7.26 14.60
CA ILE A 191 19.52 -7.69 14.82
C ILE A 191 19.45 -8.66 15.99
N ASP A 192 18.50 -8.44 16.88
CA ASP A 192 18.10 -9.42 17.89
C ASP A 192 17.28 -10.54 17.24
N LYS A 193 17.89 -11.70 17.06
CA LYS A 193 17.26 -12.86 16.43
C LYS A 193 16.06 -13.40 17.21
N ASN A 194 15.95 -13.05 18.49
CA ASN A 194 14.78 -13.38 19.34
C ASN A 194 13.64 -12.36 19.20
N ARG A 195 13.83 -11.26 18.48
CA ARG A 195 12.84 -10.20 18.28
C ARG A 195 12.72 -9.81 16.81
N VAL A 196 12.32 -10.78 15.98
CA VAL A 196 12.04 -10.57 14.54
C VAL A 196 10.55 -10.73 14.31
N TYR A 197 9.92 -9.69 13.81
CA TYR A 197 8.47 -9.64 13.68
C TYR A 197 8.03 -9.54 12.23
N GLY A 198 7.08 -10.39 11.84
CA GLY A 198 6.45 -10.35 10.52
C GLY A 198 5.17 -9.51 10.58
N THR A 199 5.03 -8.55 9.67
CA THR A 199 3.80 -7.77 9.52
C THR A 199 3.40 -7.69 8.06
N GLY A 200 2.11 -7.47 7.79
CA GLY A 200 1.67 -7.32 6.41
C GLY A 200 0.18 -7.08 6.30
N GLN A 201 -0.21 -6.63 5.12
CA GLN A 201 -1.60 -6.41 4.74
C GLN A 201 -1.93 -7.19 3.47
N SER A 202 -3.16 -7.74 3.34
CA SER A 202 -3.63 -8.50 2.17
C SER A 202 -2.63 -9.60 1.75
N MET A 203 -2.06 -9.55 0.57
CA MET A 203 -1.02 -10.48 0.09
C MET A 203 0.15 -10.61 1.09
N GLY A 204 0.58 -9.51 1.69
CA GLY A 204 1.64 -9.51 2.71
C GLY A 204 1.21 -10.18 4.00
N ALA A 205 -0.04 -10.01 4.40
CA ALA A 205 -0.64 -10.72 5.53
C ALA A 205 -0.76 -12.22 5.25
N MET A 206 -1.14 -12.59 4.02
CA MET A 206 -1.17 -13.98 3.54
C MET A 206 0.22 -14.63 3.68
N ALA A 207 1.26 -13.97 3.17
CA ALA A 207 2.64 -14.45 3.28
C ALA A 207 3.09 -14.56 4.76
N THR A 208 2.70 -13.60 5.60
CA THR A 208 3.04 -13.60 7.02
C THR A 208 2.35 -14.75 7.76
N LEU A 209 1.05 -15.02 7.51
CA LEU A 209 0.34 -16.18 8.05
C LEU A 209 1.04 -17.49 7.68
N TYR A 210 1.33 -17.65 6.39
CA TYR A 210 2.01 -18.85 5.89
C TYR A 210 3.40 -19.04 6.53
N LEU A 211 4.20 -17.97 6.61
CA LEU A 211 5.53 -18.02 7.21
C LEU A 211 5.48 -18.32 8.71
N LEU A 212 4.54 -17.75 9.46
CA LEU A 212 4.34 -18.05 10.89
C LEU A 212 3.96 -19.51 11.11
N ALA A 213 3.12 -20.08 10.23
CA ALA A 213 2.68 -21.47 10.36
C ALA A 213 3.76 -22.49 9.98
N ASN A 214 4.55 -22.19 8.93
CA ASN A 214 5.40 -23.18 8.28
C ASN A 214 6.90 -22.93 8.50
N ASN A 215 7.30 -21.80 9.08
CA ASN A 215 8.68 -21.43 9.38
C ASN A 215 8.77 -20.84 10.81
N PRO A 216 8.55 -21.67 11.84
CA PRO A 216 8.39 -21.20 13.23
C PRO A 216 9.62 -20.46 13.77
N ASP A 217 10.81 -20.74 13.20
CA ASP A 217 12.06 -20.09 13.61
C ASP A 217 12.29 -18.73 12.94
N LEU A 218 11.49 -18.36 11.94
CA LEU A 218 11.70 -17.10 11.21
C LEU A 218 11.22 -15.90 12.02
N TYR A 219 9.97 -15.90 12.45
CA TYR A 219 9.36 -14.81 13.20
C TYR A 219 9.14 -15.17 14.66
N THR A 220 9.29 -14.18 15.51
CA THR A 220 8.97 -14.28 16.94
C THR A 220 7.48 -14.08 17.16
N ALA A 221 6.91 -13.11 16.44
CA ALA A 221 5.49 -12.83 16.43
C ALA A 221 5.07 -12.17 15.12
N GLY A 222 3.74 -12.10 14.89
CA GLY A 222 3.17 -11.46 13.71
C GLY A 222 2.04 -10.47 14.01
N LEU A 223 1.92 -9.47 13.13
CA LEU A 223 0.77 -8.58 13.03
C LEU A 223 0.18 -8.68 11.63
N ILE A 224 -0.98 -9.29 11.52
CA ILE A 224 -1.63 -9.69 10.27
C ILE A 224 -2.85 -8.81 10.05
N VAL A 225 -2.95 -8.16 8.87
CA VAL A 225 -4.06 -7.28 8.53
C VAL A 225 -4.74 -7.74 7.24
N ASP A 226 -5.97 -8.23 7.38
CA ASP A 226 -6.85 -8.68 6.29
C ASP A 226 -6.17 -9.61 5.27
N GLY A 227 -5.45 -10.63 5.76
CA GLY A 227 -4.96 -11.75 4.97
C GLY A 227 -5.84 -12.97 5.18
N HIS A 228 -5.78 -13.94 4.29
CA HIS A 228 -6.45 -15.24 4.42
C HIS A 228 -5.61 -16.34 3.79
N TRP A 229 -5.81 -17.57 4.22
CA TRP A 229 -5.12 -18.74 3.68
C TRP A 229 -5.95 -20.00 3.91
N ASP A 230 -5.62 -21.07 3.19
CA ASP A 230 -6.22 -22.38 3.46
C ASP A 230 -5.82 -22.85 4.87
N ILE A 231 -6.80 -23.18 5.69
CA ILE A 231 -6.61 -23.62 7.09
C ILE A 231 -5.71 -24.85 7.19
N SER A 232 -5.75 -25.75 6.21
CA SER A 232 -4.90 -26.94 6.15
C SER A 232 -3.40 -26.61 6.16
N GLU A 233 -3.02 -25.47 5.63
CA GLU A 233 -1.63 -24.98 5.60
C GLU A 233 -1.28 -24.11 6.83
N LEU A 234 -2.27 -23.77 7.66
CA LEU A 234 -2.11 -22.90 8.85
C LEU A 234 -2.07 -23.64 10.18
N HIS A 235 -2.04 -24.97 10.20
CA HIS A 235 -2.05 -25.77 11.41
C HIS A 235 -0.91 -25.42 12.38
N GLY A 236 0.25 -24.98 11.87
CA GLY A 236 1.39 -24.56 12.70
C GLY A 236 1.12 -23.31 13.56
N LEU A 237 0.07 -22.54 13.26
CA LEU A 237 -0.31 -21.35 14.03
C LEU A 237 -0.73 -21.68 15.48
N VAL A 238 -1.02 -22.94 15.81
CA VAL A 238 -1.24 -23.39 17.21
C VAL A 238 -0.04 -23.06 18.12
N ASN A 239 1.17 -22.96 17.55
CA ASN A 239 2.38 -22.64 18.29
C ASN A 239 2.85 -21.18 18.08
N ALA A 240 2.24 -20.44 17.15
CA ALA A 240 2.67 -19.11 16.81
C ALA A 240 2.13 -18.04 17.78
N THR A 241 2.79 -16.90 17.79
CA THR A 241 2.39 -15.70 18.53
C THR A 241 1.97 -14.64 17.52
N PHE A 242 0.73 -14.14 17.60
CA PHE A 242 0.25 -13.13 16.62
C PHE A 242 -0.96 -12.36 17.12
N THR A 243 -1.17 -11.19 16.47
CA THR A 243 -2.45 -10.48 16.45
C THR A 243 -2.94 -10.41 14.99
N TYR A 244 -4.18 -10.83 14.76
CA TYR A 244 -4.78 -10.89 13.44
C TYR A 244 -6.03 -10.01 13.38
N PHE A 245 -5.98 -8.98 12.51
CA PHE A 245 -7.09 -8.10 12.19
C PHE A 245 -7.87 -8.59 10.98
N ALA A 246 -9.18 -8.52 11.05
CA ALA A 246 -10.08 -8.67 9.90
C ALA A 246 -11.23 -7.67 10.00
N ALA A 247 -11.68 -7.14 8.85
CA ALA A 247 -12.93 -6.41 8.75
C ALA A 247 -14.07 -7.40 8.49
N GLU A 248 -15.19 -7.27 9.20
CA GLU A 248 -16.35 -8.17 9.06
C GLU A 248 -16.97 -8.09 7.66
N GLY A 249 -16.90 -6.93 7.01
CA GLY A 249 -17.37 -6.73 5.64
C GLY A 249 -16.37 -7.19 4.55
N ASP A 250 -15.20 -7.73 4.92
CA ASP A 250 -14.28 -8.43 4.01
C ASP A 250 -14.38 -9.95 4.22
N PRO A 251 -15.18 -10.66 3.40
CA PRO A 251 -15.53 -12.05 3.68
C PRO A 251 -14.35 -13.01 3.78
N ASN A 252 -13.31 -12.84 2.97
CA ASN A 252 -12.21 -13.81 2.94
C ASN A 252 -11.36 -13.79 4.22
N PRO A 253 -10.80 -12.67 4.68
CA PRO A 253 -10.09 -12.62 5.95
C PRO A 253 -10.99 -12.91 7.16
N TYR A 254 -12.24 -12.44 7.14
CA TYR A 254 -13.18 -12.67 8.22
C TYR A 254 -13.51 -14.16 8.39
N ASN A 255 -13.80 -14.86 7.28
CA ASN A 255 -14.05 -16.30 7.31
C ASN A 255 -12.80 -17.08 7.77
N CYS A 256 -11.62 -16.75 7.21
CA CYS A 256 -10.37 -17.38 7.64
C CYS A 256 -10.11 -17.17 9.15
N GLN A 257 -10.39 -15.99 9.69
CA GLN A 257 -10.29 -15.71 11.11
C GLN A 257 -11.24 -16.59 11.94
N ASN A 258 -12.47 -16.81 11.47
CA ASN A 258 -13.45 -17.65 12.16
C ASN A 258 -13.08 -19.14 12.06
N GLU A 259 -12.66 -19.62 10.90
CA GLU A 259 -12.19 -20.99 10.71
C GLU A 259 -10.97 -21.32 11.58
N LEU A 260 -10.03 -20.35 11.75
CA LEU A 260 -8.90 -20.49 12.68
C LEU A 260 -9.36 -20.59 14.13
N LYS A 261 -10.33 -19.78 14.56
CA LYS A 261 -10.90 -19.87 15.92
C LYS A 261 -11.54 -21.23 16.16
N GLU A 262 -12.35 -21.72 15.21
CA GLU A 262 -12.93 -23.07 15.28
C GLU A 262 -11.86 -24.16 15.33
N TYR A 263 -10.80 -24.04 14.52
CA TYR A 263 -9.69 -24.98 14.53
C TYR A 263 -8.98 -24.98 15.89
N PHE A 264 -8.75 -23.82 16.50
CA PHE A 264 -8.13 -23.69 17.81
C PHE A 264 -9.02 -24.28 18.91
N GLU A 265 -10.33 -24.04 18.89
CA GLU A 265 -11.29 -24.64 19.82
C GLU A 265 -11.28 -26.16 19.75
N LYS A 266 -11.32 -26.75 18.55
CA LYS A 266 -11.25 -28.20 18.33
C LYS A 266 -9.94 -28.83 18.85
N ASN A 267 -8.85 -28.04 18.88
CA ASN A 267 -7.54 -28.51 19.32
C ASN A 267 -7.16 -28.02 20.73
N ASN A 268 -8.11 -27.46 21.49
CA ASN A 268 -7.90 -26.94 22.87
C ASN A 268 -6.77 -25.85 22.91
N VAL A 269 -6.63 -25.03 21.85
CA VAL A 269 -5.68 -23.94 21.77
C VAL A 269 -6.37 -22.65 22.22
N SER A 270 -5.86 -22.03 23.29
CA SER A 270 -6.43 -20.79 23.81
C SER A 270 -6.09 -19.59 22.91
N TYR A 271 -7.04 -18.69 22.79
CA TYR A 271 -6.88 -17.40 22.11
C TYR A 271 -7.65 -16.28 22.81
N SER A 272 -7.31 -15.03 22.51
CA SER A 272 -8.09 -13.86 22.91
C SER A 272 -8.79 -13.28 21.70
N ASN A 273 -9.96 -12.67 21.92
CA ASN A 273 -10.76 -12.06 20.87
C ASN A 273 -11.31 -10.70 21.32
N MET A 274 -11.26 -9.73 20.42
CA MET A 274 -11.89 -8.42 20.49
C MET A 274 -12.74 -8.24 19.22
N SER A 275 -14.02 -8.54 19.30
CA SER A 275 -14.97 -8.53 18.16
C SER A 275 -15.89 -7.33 18.21
N ASN A 276 -16.56 -7.05 17.09
CA ASN A 276 -17.49 -5.94 16.91
C ASN A 276 -16.88 -4.58 17.28
N VAL A 277 -15.65 -4.35 16.79
CA VAL A 277 -14.89 -3.15 17.10
C VAL A 277 -15.23 -2.05 16.08
N ASN A 278 -15.64 -0.88 16.56
CA ASN A 278 -15.74 0.27 15.68
C ASN A 278 -14.32 0.78 15.35
N ALA A 279 -13.89 0.65 14.09
CA ALA A 279 -12.55 1.03 13.65
C ALA A 279 -12.24 2.53 13.84
N THR A 280 -13.28 3.38 13.85
CA THR A 280 -13.16 4.84 14.02
C THR A 280 -13.38 5.31 15.46
N GLU A 281 -13.54 4.38 16.41
CA GLU A 281 -13.68 4.72 17.83
C GLU A 281 -12.43 5.47 18.33
N ASN A 282 -12.60 6.26 19.37
CA ASN A 282 -11.48 6.95 20.02
C ASN A 282 -10.34 5.98 20.34
N VAL A 283 -9.12 6.34 19.95
CA VAL A 283 -7.96 5.44 20.04
C VAL A 283 -7.61 5.05 21.48
N GLU A 284 -7.84 5.93 22.46
CA GLU A 284 -7.63 5.63 23.88
C GLU A 284 -8.56 4.52 24.35
N ILE A 285 -9.81 4.49 23.85
CA ILE A 285 -10.78 3.43 24.14
C ILE A 285 -10.31 2.12 23.49
N LEU A 286 -9.84 2.19 22.23
CA LEU A 286 -9.30 1.02 21.53
C LEU A 286 -8.06 0.46 22.22
N ASN A 287 -7.15 1.32 22.68
CA ASN A 287 -5.98 0.92 23.46
C ASN A 287 -6.41 0.15 24.74
N LYS A 288 -7.33 0.69 25.53
CA LYS A 288 -7.85 0.02 26.75
C LYS A 288 -8.55 -1.31 26.44
N LYS A 289 -9.27 -1.41 25.32
CA LYS A 289 -9.88 -2.69 24.90
C LYS A 289 -8.81 -3.72 24.54
N ALA A 290 -7.76 -3.30 23.81
CA ALA A 290 -6.64 -4.15 23.47
C ALA A 290 -5.84 -4.60 24.69
N GLU A 291 -5.57 -3.70 25.65
CA GLU A 291 -4.95 -4.04 26.95
C GLU A 291 -5.71 -5.19 27.65
N LYS A 292 -7.02 -5.04 27.85
CA LYS A 292 -7.88 -6.07 28.43
C LYS A 292 -7.86 -7.40 27.65
N MET A 293 -7.72 -7.33 26.33
CA MET A 293 -7.58 -8.54 25.51
C MET A 293 -6.23 -9.23 25.81
N TYR A 294 -5.14 -8.49 25.87
CA TYR A 294 -3.80 -9.02 26.13
C TYR A 294 -3.56 -9.46 27.58
N GLU A 295 -4.25 -8.89 28.57
CA GLU A 295 -4.22 -9.32 29.98
C GLU A 295 -4.59 -10.81 30.15
N LYS A 296 -5.32 -11.41 29.20
CA LYS A 296 -5.61 -12.84 29.19
C LYS A 296 -4.39 -13.73 28.95
N GLY A 297 -3.25 -13.14 28.54
CA GLY A 297 -1.97 -13.84 28.35
C GLY A 297 -1.89 -14.81 27.18
N ASN A 298 -2.86 -14.78 26.26
CA ASN A 298 -2.85 -15.66 25.10
C ASN A 298 -1.88 -15.16 24.01
N LYS A 299 -1.23 -16.12 23.34
CA LYS A 299 -0.32 -15.84 22.22
C LYS A 299 -1.04 -15.56 20.91
N ARG A 300 -2.26 -16.05 20.72
CA ARG A 300 -3.11 -15.89 19.53
C ARG A 300 -4.21 -14.90 19.86
N ASN A 301 -4.24 -13.79 19.13
CA ASN A 301 -5.16 -12.71 19.39
C ASN A 301 -5.87 -12.31 18.10
N PHE A 302 -7.18 -12.12 18.17
CA PHE A 302 -8.01 -11.74 17.05
C PHE A 302 -8.70 -10.41 17.33
N ILE A 303 -8.70 -9.51 16.35
CA ILE A 303 -9.43 -8.24 16.40
C ILE A 303 -10.30 -8.18 15.14
N THR A 304 -11.62 -8.06 15.33
CA THR A 304 -12.57 -8.00 14.22
C THR A 304 -13.28 -6.66 14.24
N TYR A 305 -13.07 -5.86 13.19
CA TYR A 305 -13.78 -4.61 12.98
C TYR A 305 -15.20 -4.89 12.51
N ALA A 306 -16.16 -4.20 13.14
CA ALA A 306 -17.56 -4.30 12.76
C ALA A 306 -17.79 -3.80 11.33
N ASN A 307 -18.71 -4.47 10.62
CA ASN A 307 -19.07 -4.17 9.24
C ASN A 307 -19.35 -2.67 9.04
N GLY A 308 -18.80 -2.09 7.99
CA GLY A 308 -18.95 -0.68 7.60
C GLY A 308 -18.08 0.31 8.38
N THR A 309 -17.48 -0.09 9.52
CA THR A 309 -16.78 0.88 10.39
C THR A 309 -15.40 1.30 9.88
N VAL A 310 -14.81 0.55 8.96
CA VAL A 310 -13.54 0.89 8.29
C VAL A 310 -13.75 1.83 7.10
N LEU A 311 -15.00 1.98 6.63
CA LEU A 311 -15.34 2.79 5.47
C LEU A 311 -15.50 4.26 5.85
N LYS A 312 -15.10 5.15 4.96
CA LYS A 312 -15.48 6.56 5.01
C LYS A 312 -16.89 6.75 4.47
N PRO A 313 -17.61 7.81 4.89
CA PRO A 313 -18.90 8.17 4.30
C PRO A 313 -18.80 8.26 2.77
N GLY A 314 -19.67 7.54 2.06
CA GLY A 314 -19.71 7.50 0.59
C GLY A 314 -18.83 6.44 -0.07
N MET A 315 -17.99 5.71 0.67
CA MET A 315 -17.29 4.54 0.11
C MET A 315 -18.23 3.34 -0.08
N SER A 316 -17.98 2.55 -1.11
CA SER A 316 -18.70 1.28 -1.34
C SER A 316 -18.28 0.24 -0.32
N GLU A 317 -19.23 -0.59 0.18
CA GLU A 317 -18.96 -1.75 1.04
C GLU A 317 -17.90 -2.70 0.46
N LYS A 318 -17.77 -2.79 -0.86
CA LYS A 318 -16.73 -3.56 -1.53
C LYS A 318 -15.31 -3.09 -1.25
N ASN A 319 -15.15 -1.91 -0.66
CA ASN A 319 -13.84 -1.32 -0.36
C ASN A 319 -13.35 -1.62 1.07
N GLU A 320 -14.07 -2.42 1.87
CA GLU A 320 -13.66 -2.71 3.24
C GLU A 320 -12.26 -3.32 3.30
N HIS A 321 -11.92 -4.19 2.36
CA HIS A 321 -10.58 -4.77 2.26
C HIS A 321 -9.47 -3.71 2.27
N MET A 322 -9.53 -2.76 1.34
CA MET A 322 -8.50 -1.71 1.25
C MET A 322 -8.58 -0.69 2.39
N ALA A 323 -9.79 -0.38 2.83
CA ALA A 323 -10.02 0.63 3.87
C ALA A 323 -9.54 0.18 5.26
N SER A 324 -9.54 -1.13 5.53
CA SER A 324 -9.13 -1.71 6.82
C SER A 324 -7.63 -1.60 7.09
N PHE A 325 -6.79 -1.54 6.05
CA PHE A 325 -5.33 -1.69 6.19
C PHE A 325 -4.72 -0.70 7.18
N LYS A 326 -5.09 0.58 7.14
CA LYS A 326 -4.56 1.57 8.07
C LYS A 326 -4.98 1.30 9.53
N TYR A 327 -6.18 0.77 9.74
CA TYR A 327 -6.70 0.52 11.08
C TYR A 327 -5.96 -0.64 11.79
N GLY A 328 -5.43 -1.61 11.05
CA GLY A 328 -4.60 -2.67 11.60
C GLY A 328 -3.31 -2.18 12.27
N PHE A 329 -2.84 -0.98 11.92
CA PHE A 329 -1.65 -0.36 12.50
C PHE A 329 -1.96 0.81 13.45
N ARG A 330 -3.24 1.20 13.60
CA ARG A 330 -3.67 2.37 14.34
C ARG A 330 -3.53 2.24 15.85
N ILE A 331 -3.78 1.06 16.42
CA ILE A 331 -3.85 0.81 17.87
C ILE A 331 -2.44 0.70 18.45
N GLU A 332 -2.03 1.67 19.27
CA GLU A 332 -0.68 1.73 19.84
C GLU A 332 -0.39 0.51 20.73
N THR A 333 -1.31 0.14 21.60
CA THR A 333 -1.19 -1.03 22.49
C THR A 333 -0.90 -2.31 21.70
N VAL A 334 -1.41 -2.46 20.46
CA VAL A 334 -1.12 -3.62 19.62
C VAL A 334 0.32 -3.57 19.10
N ARG A 335 0.81 -2.39 18.72
CA ARG A 335 2.21 -2.22 18.32
C ARG A 335 3.16 -2.49 19.50
N ASP A 336 2.85 -1.96 20.68
CA ASP A 336 3.63 -2.19 21.90
C ASP A 336 3.63 -3.67 22.31
N TRP A 337 2.48 -4.34 22.19
CA TRP A 337 2.38 -5.77 22.45
C TRP A 337 3.31 -6.59 21.54
N LEU A 338 3.42 -6.26 20.27
CA LEU A 338 4.32 -6.94 19.33
C LEU A 338 5.77 -6.88 19.81
N PHE A 339 6.25 -5.70 20.19
CA PHE A 339 7.62 -5.51 20.68
C PHE A 339 7.92 -6.18 22.03
N ASN A 340 6.89 -6.52 22.81
CA ASN A 340 7.03 -7.24 24.06
C ASN A 340 7.17 -8.76 23.87
N GLN A 341 7.08 -9.26 22.62
CA GLN A 341 7.27 -10.67 22.33
C GLN A 341 8.75 -10.99 22.12
N SER A 342 9.22 -12.11 22.68
CA SER A 342 10.57 -12.62 22.49
C SER A 342 10.57 -14.14 22.42
N LYS A 343 11.45 -14.71 21.60
CA LYS A 343 11.79 -16.15 21.72
C LYS A 343 12.61 -16.33 23.01
N ASN A 344 12.23 -17.34 23.77
CA ASN A 344 12.98 -17.70 25.00
C ASN A 344 14.33 -18.31 24.66
#